data_18a37a236d7241ad716b02843dcc4caa
#
_entry.id   18a37a236d7241ad716b02843dcc4caa
#
_cell.length_a   1.000
_cell.length_b   1.000
_cell.length_c   1.000
_cell.angle_alpha   90.00
_cell.angle_beta   90.00
_cell.angle_gamma   90.00
#
_symmetry.space_group_name_H-M   'P 1'
#
loop_
_entity.id
_entity.type
_entity.pdbx_description
1 polymer ?
#
loop_
_entity_poly.entity_id
_entity_poly.type
_entity_poly.pdbx_seq_one_letter_code
_entity_poly.pdbx_strand_id
1 'polypeptide(L)'
;MRTHNKTNGPGGKSRIALAFQERFGDEASFIKTWFENPVATGAVSPSGRYLSRAMARYVSEASTGPVIELGPGTGPVTQALLERGVDPSRLILVEFDHAFCQLLERRFPGVRVVQGDAYNLSKTLAGVLDGPAAAVVSSLPLLNRPEPDRIALLADAFGMLGPDGVFVQFTYGMVSPIPRRAAQSVSYTAEASQPVWLNLPPARVWCYRPASAPQPRKANAAQRLVRN
;
A
#
# COMPACT_ATOMS: atom_id res chain seq x y z
N MET A 1 -19.22 -15.95 -61.70
CA MET A 1 -18.02 -15.69 -60.91
C MET A 1 -18.33 -14.55 -59.91
N ARG A 2 -18.68 -14.88 -58.65
CA ARG A 2 -18.98 -13.88 -57.61
C ARG A 2 -17.93 -14.04 -56.52
N THR A 3 -17.06 -13.01 -56.40
CA THR A 3 -16.03 -12.92 -55.38
C THR A 3 -16.65 -12.36 -54.09
N HIS A 4 -16.62 -13.18 -53.02
CA HIS A 4 -17.01 -12.75 -51.68
C HIS A 4 -15.82 -12.05 -51.03
N ASN A 5 -15.98 -10.76 -50.80
CA ASN A 5 -15.03 -9.96 -49.99
C ASN A 5 -15.48 -10.07 -48.51
N LYS A 6 -14.67 -10.75 -47.66
CA LYS A 6 -14.86 -10.79 -46.23
C LYS A 6 -14.16 -9.55 -45.65
N THR A 7 -14.95 -8.59 -45.24
CA THR A 7 -14.50 -7.48 -44.38
C THR A 7 -14.31 -7.98 -42.95
N ASN A 8 -13.06 -8.04 -42.50
CA ASN A 8 -12.73 -8.23 -41.08
C ASN A 8 -13.13 -6.97 -40.32
N GLY A 9 -14.14 -7.06 -39.46
CA GLY A 9 -14.50 -6.04 -38.50
C GLY A 9 -13.49 -5.98 -37.35
N PRO A 10 -13.29 -4.81 -36.71
CA PRO A 10 -12.33 -4.64 -35.59
C PRO A 10 -12.76 -5.47 -34.42
N GLY A 11 -11.82 -6.22 -33.84
CA GLY A 11 -11.99 -7.15 -32.75
C GLY A 11 -12.72 -6.53 -31.55
N GLY A 12 -13.86 -7.16 -31.21
CA GLY A 12 -14.66 -6.77 -30.07
C GLY A 12 -13.85 -6.89 -28.77
N LYS A 13 -13.54 -5.77 -28.17
CA LYS A 13 -13.07 -5.75 -26.78
C LYS A 13 -14.10 -6.45 -25.94
N SER A 14 -13.71 -7.48 -25.19
CA SER A 14 -14.59 -8.27 -24.36
C SER A 14 -15.47 -7.36 -23.50
N ARG A 15 -16.79 -7.63 -23.46
CA ARG A 15 -17.76 -6.91 -22.60
C ARG A 15 -17.31 -6.89 -21.14
N ILE A 16 -16.52 -7.87 -20.73
CA ILE A 16 -15.87 -7.94 -19.42
C ILE A 16 -14.79 -6.85 -19.28
N ALA A 17 -14.00 -6.57 -20.32
CA ALA A 17 -12.96 -5.52 -20.28
C ALA A 17 -13.59 -4.11 -20.26
N LEU A 18 -14.70 -3.90 -20.96
CA LEU A 18 -15.43 -2.62 -20.93
C LEU A 18 -16.13 -2.40 -19.58
N ALA A 19 -16.80 -3.40 -19.03
CA ALA A 19 -17.39 -3.32 -17.70
C ALA A 19 -16.33 -3.13 -16.60
N PHE A 20 -15.13 -3.69 -16.80
CA PHE A 20 -13.99 -3.48 -15.92
C PHE A 20 -13.46 -2.04 -16.02
N GLN A 21 -13.39 -1.48 -17.21
CA GLN A 21 -12.89 -0.12 -17.46
C GLN A 21 -13.89 0.96 -16.97
N GLU A 22 -15.19 0.77 -17.13
CA GLU A 22 -16.24 1.63 -16.57
C GLU A 22 -16.21 1.61 -15.03
N ARG A 23 -16.09 0.42 -14.43
CA ARG A 23 -16.05 0.24 -12.98
C ARG A 23 -14.80 0.86 -12.34
N PHE A 24 -13.63 0.82 -13.00
CA PHE A 24 -12.41 1.44 -12.50
C PHE A 24 -12.37 2.96 -12.72
N GLY A 25 -13.04 3.49 -13.74
CA GLY A 25 -13.23 4.92 -13.94
C GLY A 25 -14.03 5.56 -12.81
N ASP A 26 -15.09 4.87 -12.35
CA ASP A 26 -15.92 5.31 -11.22
C ASP A 26 -15.17 5.23 -9.88
N GLU A 27 -14.31 4.21 -9.69
CA GLU A 27 -13.48 4.07 -8.49
C GLU A 27 -12.45 5.20 -8.36
N ALA A 28 -11.79 5.58 -9.44
CA ALA A 28 -10.84 6.70 -9.44
C ALA A 28 -11.55 8.03 -9.13
N SER A 29 -12.74 8.23 -9.68
CA SER A 29 -13.60 9.38 -9.39
C SER A 29 -14.09 9.39 -7.94
N PHE A 30 -14.48 8.23 -7.41
CA PHE A 30 -14.92 8.07 -6.02
C PHE A 30 -13.78 8.35 -5.04
N ILE A 31 -12.59 7.80 -5.27
CA ILE A 31 -11.40 8.05 -4.44
C ILE A 31 -11.05 9.54 -4.49
N LYS A 32 -11.06 10.17 -5.68
CA LYS A 32 -10.82 11.60 -5.83
C LYS A 32 -11.84 12.43 -5.06
N THR A 33 -13.13 12.12 -5.19
CA THR A 33 -14.22 12.78 -4.47
C THR A 33 -14.13 12.55 -2.95
N TRP A 34 -13.69 11.38 -2.53
CA TRP A 34 -13.47 11.05 -1.11
C TRP A 34 -12.30 11.86 -0.53
N PHE A 35 -11.22 12.06 -1.29
CA PHE A 35 -10.10 12.93 -0.90
C PHE A 35 -10.46 14.42 -0.99
N GLU A 36 -11.25 14.85 -1.98
CA GLU A 36 -11.63 16.25 -2.19
C GLU A 36 -12.75 16.73 -1.26
N ASN A 37 -13.62 15.82 -0.78
CA ASN A 37 -14.75 16.13 0.09
C ASN A 37 -14.92 15.13 1.24
N PRO A 38 -13.96 15.02 2.16
CA PRO A 38 -14.02 14.05 3.26
C PRO A 38 -15.19 14.31 4.21
N VAL A 39 -15.66 15.56 4.30
CA VAL A 39 -16.81 15.95 5.12
C VAL A 39 -18.15 15.60 4.45
N ALA A 40 -18.26 15.74 3.13
CA ALA A 40 -19.49 15.42 2.39
C ALA A 40 -19.72 13.90 2.25
N THR A 41 -18.66 13.10 2.26
CA THR A 41 -18.73 11.63 2.22
C THR A 41 -18.78 11.00 3.61
N GLY A 42 -18.87 11.81 4.67
CA GLY A 42 -18.85 11.38 6.07
C GLY A 42 -17.47 10.83 6.45
N ALA A 43 -16.57 11.69 6.90
CA ALA A 43 -15.20 11.35 7.31
C ALA A 43 -15.10 10.22 8.36
N VAL A 44 -16.23 9.67 8.79
CA VAL A 44 -16.38 8.50 9.64
C VAL A 44 -17.42 7.57 9.02
N SER A 45 -17.28 7.22 7.73
CA SER A 45 -18.11 6.12 7.21
C SER A 45 -17.82 4.85 8.04
N PRO A 46 -18.83 4.15 8.56
CA PRO A 46 -18.64 2.87 9.24
C PRO A 46 -17.82 1.88 8.41
N SER A 47 -17.94 1.94 7.07
CA SER A 47 -17.18 1.12 6.13
C SER A 47 -15.67 1.38 6.20
N GLY A 48 -15.21 2.63 6.27
CA GLY A 48 -13.78 2.97 6.36
C GLY A 48 -13.09 2.37 7.58
N ARG A 49 -13.80 2.17 8.69
CA ARG A 49 -13.25 1.56 9.91
C ARG A 49 -12.85 0.10 9.74
N TYR A 50 -13.62 -0.67 8.97
CA TYR A 50 -13.29 -2.08 8.71
C TYR A 50 -12.02 -2.22 7.88
N LEU A 51 -11.86 -1.37 6.86
CA LEU A 51 -10.66 -1.35 6.04
C LEU A 51 -9.43 -0.90 6.85
N SER A 52 -9.55 0.19 7.60
CA SER A 52 -8.47 0.72 8.43
C SER A 52 -7.99 -0.30 9.46
N ARG A 53 -8.90 -0.99 10.14
CA ARG A 53 -8.57 -2.09 11.06
C ARG A 53 -7.94 -3.28 10.36
N ALA A 54 -8.39 -3.61 9.13
CA ALA A 54 -7.78 -4.67 8.34
C ALA A 54 -6.34 -4.33 7.95
N MET A 55 -6.05 -3.07 7.62
CA MET A 55 -4.68 -2.61 7.35
C MET A 55 -3.81 -2.63 8.62
N ALA A 56 -4.32 -2.10 9.73
CA ALA A 56 -3.59 -2.04 11.00
C ALA A 56 -3.18 -3.43 11.53
N ARG A 57 -3.93 -4.50 11.20
CA ARG A 57 -3.63 -5.89 11.62
C ARG A 57 -2.26 -6.40 11.15
N TYR A 58 -1.73 -5.86 10.05
CA TYR A 58 -0.44 -6.26 9.52
C TYR A 58 0.75 -5.62 10.25
N VAL A 59 0.48 -4.59 11.08
CA VAL A 59 1.50 -3.98 11.94
C VAL A 59 1.63 -4.80 13.21
N SER A 60 2.82 -5.33 13.48
CA SER A 60 3.07 -6.15 14.67
C SER A 60 3.07 -5.29 15.93
N GLU A 61 2.32 -5.71 16.95
CA GLU A 61 2.32 -5.09 18.29
C GLU A 61 3.66 -5.24 19.00
N ALA A 62 4.37 -6.33 18.72
CA ALA A 62 5.69 -6.61 19.30
C ALA A 62 6.82 -5.82 18.65
N SER A 63 6.59 -5.15 17.51
CA SER A 63 7.61 -4.35 16.87
C SER A 63 7.87 -3.05 17.63
N THR A 64 9.13 -2.59 17.67
CA THR A 64 9.52 -1.36 18.35
C THR A 64 9.95 -0.23 17.41
N GLY A 65 10.19 -0.53 16.14
CA GLY A 65 10.59 0.45 15.14
C GLY A 65 9.48 1.44 14.76
N PRO A 66 9.82 2.53 14.07
CA PRO A 66 8.85 3.49 13.56
C PRO A 66 7.79 2.84 12.65
N VAL A 67 6.58 3.38 12.66
CA VAL A 67 5.48 3.02 11.74
C VAL A 67 5.17 4.25 10.90
N ILE A 68 5.34 4.14 9.59
CA ILE A 68 5.15 5.23 8.64
C ILE A 68 3.80 5.06 7.97
N GLU A 69 2.92 6.05 8.02
CA GLU A 69 1.67 6.09 7.28
C GLU A 69 1.75 7.09 6.14
N LEU A 70 1.40 6.64 4.93
CA LEU A 70 1.42 7.44 3.71
C LEU A 70 0.00 7.85 3.29
N GLY A 71 -0.23 9.15 3.16
CA GLY A 71 -1.52 9.71 2.79
C GLY A 71 -2.61 9.42 3.81
N PRO A 72 -2.42 9.77 5.09
CA PRO A 72 -3.41 9.54 6.17
C PRO A 72 -4.73 10.28 5.94
N GLY A 73 -4.72 11.39 5.21
CA GLY A 73 -5.90 12.20 4.98
C GLY A 73 -6.52 12.67 6.30
N THR A 74 -7.75 12.23 6.62
CA THR A 74 -8.40 12.53 7.89
C THR A 74 -7.98 11.61 9.06
N GLY A 75 -7.12 10.61 8.81
CA GLY A 75 -6.50 9.74 9.82
C GLY A 75 -7.30 8.52 10.27
N PRO A 76 -8.12 7.86 9.43
CA PRO A 76 -8.85 6.66 9.85
C PRO A 76 -7.92 5.46 10.10
N VAL A 77 -6.82 5.33 9.35
CA VAL A 77 -5.83 4.28 9.55
C VAL A 77 -4.94 4.62 10.74
N THR A 78 -4.54 5.90 10.90
CA THR A 78 -3.87 6.40 12.11
C THR A 78 -4.65 6.01 13.38
N GLN A 79 -5.96 6.27 13.39
CA GLN A 79 -6.84 5.90 14.52
C GLN A 79 -6.82 4.39 14.78
N ALA A 80 -6.89 3.57 13.73
CA ALA A 80 -6.88 2.11 13.86
C ALA A 80 -5.52 1.56 14.35
N LEU A 81 -4.41 2.20 13.99
CA LEU A 81 -3.08 1.87 14.48
C LEU A 81 -2.95 2.18 15.97
N LEU A 82 -3.42 3.34 16.41
CA LEU A 82 -3.45 3.74 17.82
C LEU A 82 -4.38 2.83 18.66
N GLU A 83 -5.59 2.52 18.16
CA GLU A 83 -6.52 1.58 18.80
C GLU A 83 -5.92 0.17 18.96
N ARG A 84 -4.97 -0.18 18.10
CA ARG A 84 -4.24 -1.46 18.15
C ARG A 84 -3.05 -1.44 19.11
N GLY A 85 -2.75 -0.30 19.74
CA GLY A 85 -1.67 -0.16 20.71
C GLY A 85 -0.33 0.28 20.12
N VAL A 86 -0.29 0.80 18.89
CA VAL A 86 0.92 1.45 18.38
C VAL A 86 1.12 2.75 19.16
N ASP A 87 2.28 2.91 19.77
CA ASP A 87 2.61 4.12 20.52
C ASP A 87 2.62 5.35 19.58
N PRO A 88 1.93 6.46 19.94
CA PRO A 88 1.90 7.67 19.13
C PRO A 88 3.30 8.19 18.75
N SER A 89 4.28 8.08 19.63
CA SER A 89 5.66 8.54 19.38
C SER A 89 6.37 7.78 18.27
N ARG A 90 5.90 6.59 17.94
CA ARG A 90 6.41 5.74 16.84
C ARG A 90 5.73 6.01 15.51
N LEU A 91 4.58 6.72 15.51
CA LEU A 91 3.85 7.01 14.28
C LEU A 91 4.41 8.24 13.58
N ILE A 92 4.68 8.08 12.29
CA ILE A 92 5.13 9.15 11.40
C ILE A 92 4.15 9.19 10.22
N LEU A 93 3.40 10.29 10.12
CA LEU A 93 2.41 10.52 9.08
C LEU A 93 3.02 11.38 7.97
N VAL A 94 3.05 10.87 6.74
CA VAL A 94 3.49 11.64 5.56
C VAL A 94 2.25 12.08 4.79
N GLU A 95 1.98 13.38 4.80
CA GLU A 95 0.81 13.98 4.16
C GLU A 95 1.25 15.17 3.29
N PHE A 96 0.67 15.25 2.10
CA PHE A 96 1.02 16.33 1.16
C PHE A 96 0.23 17.61 1.42
N ASP A 97 -1.04 17.48 1.77
CA ASP A 97 -1.96 18.59 1.96
C ASP A 97 -1.74 19.25 3.35
N HIS A 98 -1.46 20.56 3.32
CA HIS A 98 -1.21 21.35 4.53
C HIS A 98 -2.39 21.36 5.50
N ALA A 99 -3.63 21.43 4.98
CA ALA A 99 -4.82 21.47 5.85
C ALA A 99 -5.04 20.12 6.55
N PHE A 100 -4.75 19.00 5.87
CA PHE A 100 -4.75 17.69 6.51
C PHE A 100 -3.61 17.54 7.52
N CYS A 101 -2.41 18.06 7.26
CA CYS A 101 -1.33 18.07 8.26
C CYS A 101 -1.79 18.75 9.56
N GLN A 102 -2.35 19.95 9.47
CA GLN A 102 -2.89 20.68 10.63
C GLN A 102 -4.04 19.93 11.33
N LEU A 103 -4.90 19.24 10.58
CA LEU A 103 -5.96 18.42 11.14
C LEU A 103 -5.39 17.25 11.94
N LEU A 104 -4.40 16.55 11.40
CA LEU A 104 -3.76 15.39 12.00
C LEU A 104 -3.01 15.75 13.29
N GLU A 105 -2.26 16.86 13.28
CA GLU A 105 -1.57 17.38 14.48
C GLU A 105 -2.53 17.66 15.63
N ARG A 106 -3.68 18.27 15.33
CA ARG A 106 -4.73 18.53 16.34
C ARG A 106 -5.43 17.26 16.82
N ARG A 107 -5.65 16.31 15.90
CA ARG A 107 -6.43 15.10 16.17
C ARG A 107 -5.63 14.03 16.91
N PHE A 108 -4.34 13.94 16.64
CA PHE A 108 -3.47 12.89 17.15
C PHE A 108 -2.24 13.47 17.85
N PRO A 109 -2.40 14.07 19.04
CA PRO A 109 -1.27 14.62 19.78
C PRO A 109 -0.24 13.51 20.08
N GLY A 110 1.03 13.85 19.93
CA GLY A 110 2.15 12.91 20.12
C GLY A 110 2.55 12.11 18.87
N VAL A 111 1.77 12.17 17.79
CA VAL A 111 2.13 11.59 16.49
C VAL A 111 2.95 12.62 15.69
N ARG A 112 4.00 12.17 15.01
CA ARG A 112 4.82 13.03 14.16
C ARG A 112 4.20 13.20 12.79
N VAL A 113 3.79 14.41 12.42
CA VAL A 113 3.30 14.75 11.08
C VAL A 113 4.42 15.37 10.27
N VAL A 114 4.64 14.86 9.05
CA VAL A 114 5.64 15.35 8.09
C VAL A 114 4.91 15.76 6.82
N GLN A 115 4.90 17.06 6.54
CA GLN A 115 4.37 17.55 5.27
C GLN A 115 5.36 17.22 4.16
N GLY A 116 4.94 16.43 3.15
CA GLY A 116 5.82 16.04 2.04
C GLY A 116 5.19 15.08 1.05
N ASP A 117 5.96 14.79 0.01
CA ASP A 117 5.54 13.88 -1.06
C ASP A 117 5.87 12.44 -0.70
N ALA A 118 4.83 11.63 -0.54
CA ALA A 118 4.95 10.20 -0.26
C ALA A 118 5.57 9.39 -1.42
N TYR A 119 5.58 9.93 -2.65
CA TYR A 119 6.28 9.31 -3.78
C TYR A 119 7.77 9.67 -3.86
N ASN A 120 8.27 10.42 -2.89
CA ASN A 120 9.67 10.78 -2.74
C ASN A 120 10.11 10.60 -1.28
N LEU A 121 9.89 9.39 -0.74
CA LEU A 121 10.04 9.08 0.69
C LEU A 121 11.44 9.33 1.19
N SER A 122 12.45 8.92 0.44
CA SER A 122 13.87 9.06 0.81
C SER A 122 14.22 10.52 1.08
N LYS A 123 13.68 11.46 0.29
CA LYS A 123 13.85 12.89 0.50
C LYS A 123 12.97 13.42 1.64
N THR A 124 11.69 13.04 1.65
CA THR A 124 10.70 13.54 2.62
C THR A 124 11.06 13.14 4.05
N LEU A 125 11.61 11.95 4.24
CA LEU A 125 11.97 11.41 5.55
C LEU A 125 13.48 11.48 5.84
N ALA A 126 14.26 12.24 5.06
CA ALA A 126 15.67 12.43 5.32
C ALA A 126 15.92 13.05 6.73
N GLY A 127 16.64 12.34 7.58
CA GLY A 127 16.90 12.76 8.96
C GLY A 127 15.70 12.72 9.90
N VAL A 128 14.61 12.06 9.50
CA VAL A 128 13.39 11.92 10.31
C VAL A 128 13.37 10.62 11.09
N LEU A 129 13.91 9.53 10.51
CA LEU A 129 13.91 8.21 11.10
C LEU A 129 15.15 7.99 11.98
N ASP A 130 14.93 7.49 13.19
CA ASP A 130 16.00 7.14 14.15
C ASP A 130 16.44 5.68 14.01
N GLY A 131 15.89 4.95 13.04
CA GLY A 131 16.19 3.54 12.78
C GLY A 131 15.26 2.93 11.74
N PRO A 132 15.42 1.63 11.44
CA PRO A 132 14.60 0.94 10.46
C PRO A 132 13.15 0.86 10.90
N ALA A 133 12.24 1.14 9.96
CA ALA A 133 10.82 1.12 10.21
C ALA A 133 10.27 -0.31 10.37
N ALA A 134 9.31 -0.48 11.27
CA ALA A 134 8.58 -1.73 11.44
C ALA A 134 7.50 -1.93 10.38
N ALA A 135 6.92 -0.83 9.88
CA ALA A 135 5.92 -0.89 8.83
C ALA A 135 5.85 0.42 8.05
N VAL A 136 5.47 0.30 6.79
CA VAL A 136 4.96 1.40 5.96
C VAL A 136 3.53 1.04 5.58
N VAL A 137 2.56 1.85 6.00
CA VAL A 137 1.12 1.65 5.74
C VAL A 137 0.65 2.72 4.80
N SER A 138 0.24 2.33 3.58
CA SER A 138 -0.08 3.26 2.51
C SER A 138 -1.57 3.30 2.22
N SER A 139 -2.14 4.50 2.31
CA SER A 139 -3.50 4.84 1.88
C SER A 139 -3.55 5.53 0.51
N LEU A 140 -2.44 5.55 -0.21
CA LEU A 140 -2.33 6.20 -1.51
C LEU A 140 -3.11 5.44 -2.60
N PRO A 141 -3.73 6.15 -3.56
CA PRO A 141 -4.46 5.55 -4.67
C PRO A 141 -3.47 5.05 -5.76
N LEU A 142 -2.73 3.98 -5.47
CA LEU A 142 -1.63 3.51 -6.32
C LEU A 142 -2.07 3.15 -7.74
N LEU A 143 -3.29 2.65 -7.94
CA LEU A 143 -3.78 2.29 -9.29
C LEU A 143 -3.92 3.51 -10.21
N ASN A 144 -3.98 4.73 -9.66
CA ASN A 144 -4.01 5.98 -10.43
C ASN A 144 -2.60 6.44 -10.87
N ARG A 145 -1.55 5.73 -10.45
CA ARG A 145 -0.17 6.05 -10.79
C ARG A 145 0.38 5.10 -11.85
N PRO A 146 1.29 5.57 -12.70
CA PRO A 146 2.05 4.71 -13.60
C PRO A 146 2.75 3.57 -12.85
N GLU A 147 2.93 2.43 -13.51
CA GLU A 147 3.59 1.29 -12.88
C GLU A 147 5.02 1.59 -12.38
N PRO A 148 5.87 2.36 -13.09
CA PRO A 148 7.19 2.72 -12.57
C PRO A 148 7.14 3.44 -11.23
N ASP A 149 6.18 4.36 -11.04
CA ASP A 149 6.04 5.12 -9.78
C ASP A 149 5.67 4.20 -8.62
N ARG A 150 4.79 3.21 -8.88
CA ARG A 150 4.39 2.21 -7.88
C ARG A 150 5.54 1.30 -7.48
N ILE A 151 6.39 0.95 -8.44
CA ILE A 151 7.60 0.15 -8.19
C ILE A 151 8.63 0.97 -7.40
N ALA A 152 8.83 2.23 -7.77
CA ALA A 152 9.74 3.13 -7.07
C ALA A 152 9.31 3.36 -5.62
N LEU A 153 8.02 3.60 -5.37
CA LEU A 153 7.48 3.73 -4.02
C LEU A 153 7.71 2.48 -3.17
N LEU A 154 7.50 1.28 -3.73
CA LEU A 154 7.77 0.03 -3.02
C LEU A 154 9.26 -0.11 -2.68
N ALA A 155 10.13 0.23 -3.62
CA ALA A 155 11.59 0.17 -3.42
C ALA A 155 12.04 1.16 -2.32
N ASP A 156 11.55 2.40 -2.37
CA ASP A 156 11.82 3.42 -1.35
C ASP A 156 11.33 2.98 0.04
N ALA A 157 10.10 2.47 0.12
CA ALA A 157 9.55 1.95 1.36
C ALA A 157 10.40 0.79 1.91
N PHE A 158 10.79 -0.15 1.06
CA PHE A 158 11.63 -1.27 1.47
C PHE A 158 13.02 -0.85 1.94
N GLY A 159 13.59 0.23 1.37
CA GLY A 159 14.84 0.81 1.83
C GLY A 159 14.79 1.36 3.27
N MET A 160 13.58 1.62 3.78
CA MET A 160 13.37 2.11 5.16
C MET A 160 12.98 1.01 6.14
N LEU A 161 12.52 -0.15 5.64
CA LEU A 161 12.05 -1.24 6.49
C LEU A 161 13.19 -2.01 7.14
N GLY A 162 12.97 -2.44 8.38
CA GLY A 162 13.79 -3.46 9.02
C GLY A 162 13.57 -4.85 8.42
N PRO A 163 14.33 -5.87 8.87
CA PRO A 163 14.29 -7.24 8.33
C PRO A 163 12.90 -7.86 8.34
N ASP A 164 12.11 -7.61 9.37
CA ASP A 164 10.76 -8.12 9.55
C ASP A 164 9.68 -7.08 9.17
N GLY A 165 10.11 -5.97 8.55
CA GLY A 165 9.24 -4.86 8.20
C GLY A 165 8.26 -5.22 7.09
N VAL A 166 7.14 -4.51 7.05
CA VAL A 166 6.07 -4.75 6.08
C VAL A 166 5.65 -3.46 5.37
N PHE A 167 5.34 -3.58 4.08
CA PHE A 167 4.61 -2.56 3.34
C PHE A 167 3.16 -3.01 3.18
N VAL A 168 2.22 -2.21 3.68
CA VAL A 168 0.78 -2.51 3.67
C VAL A 168 0.07 -1.53 2.74
N GLN A 169 -0.72 -2.04 1.81
CA GLN A 169 -1.47 -1.24 0.85
C GLN A 169 -2.87 -1.81 0.67
N PHE A 170 -3.87 -0.96 0.55
CA PHE A 170 -5.19 -1.43 0.12
C PHE A 170 -5.46 -1.14 -1.36
N THR A 171 -6.44 -1.84 -1.92
CA THR A 171 -7.01 -1.57 -3.23
C THR A 171 -8.46 -1.99 -3.28
N TYR A 172 -9.27 -1.29 -4.05
CA TYR A 172 -10.62 -1.73 -4.42
C TYR A 172 -10.60 -2.74 -5.57
N GLY A 173 -9.44 -2.91 -6.22
CA GLY A 173 -9.24 -3.92 -7.26
C GLY A 173 -9.01 -5.31 -6.69
N MET A 174 -9.31 -6.34 -7.51
CA MET A 174 -9.09 -7.75 -7.15
C MET A 174 -7.63 -8.19 -7.30
N VAL A 175 -6.80 -7.38 -7.96
CA VAL A 175 -5.39 -7.67 -8.24
C VAL A 175 -4.47 -6.76 -7.43
N SER A 176 -3.23 -7.21 -7.25
CA SER A 176 -2.20 -6.41 -6.59
C SER A 176 -2.00 -5.06 -7.28
N PRO A 177 -1.98 -3.93 -6.52
CA PRO A 177 -1.63 -2.64 -7.09
C PRO A 177 -0.15 -2.55 -7.48
N ILE A 178 0.71 -3.39 -6.93
CA ILE A 178 2.10 -3.54 -7.35
C ILE A 178 2.16 -4.54 -8.50
N PRO A 179 2.69 -4.15 -9.67
CA PRO A 179 2.75 -5.04 -10.83
C PRO A 179 3.72 -6.19 -10.60
N ARG A 180 3.43 -7.37 -11.17
CA ARG A 180 4.30 -8.56 -11.02
C ARG A 180 5.73 -8.33 -11.49
N ARG A 181 5.94 -7.48 -12.49
CA ARG A 181 7.27 -7.12 -12.99
C ARG A 181 8.13 -6.37 -11.95
N ALA A 182 7.54 -5.81 -10.89
CA ALA A 182 8.30 -5.22 -9.79
C ALA A 182 9.28 -6.22 -9.18
N ALA A 183 8.96 -7.53 -9.21
CA ALA A 183 9.86 -8.58 -8.74
C ALA A 183 11.18 -8.70 -9.52
N GLN A 184 11.30 -8.05 -10.69
CA GLN A 184 12.56 -7.96 -11.45
C GLN A 184 13.52 -6.93 -10.84
N SER A 185 13.01 -5.94 -10.13
CA SER A 185 13.78 -4.84 -9.54
C SER A 185 13.83 -4.91 -8.01
N VAL A 186 12.77 -5.45 -7.39
CA VAL A 186 12.61 -5.52 -5.94
C VAL A 186 12.19 -6.93 -5.56
N SER A 187 13.02 -7.63 -4.78
CA SER A 187 12.68 -8.98 -4.30
C SER A 187 11.69 -8.90 -3.15
N TYR A 188 10.50 -9.50 -3.29
CA TYR A 188 9.46 -9.47 -2.26
C TYR A 188 8.55 -10.70 -2.28
N THR A 189 7.89 -10.93 -1.15
CA THR A 189 6.69 -11.76 -1.05
C THR A 189 5.47 -10.87 -0.91
N ALA A 190 4.32 -11.32 -1.44
CA ALA A 190 3.06 -10.59 -1.35
C ALA A 190 1.96 -11.50 -0.86
N GLU A 191 1.19 -11.03 0.10
CA GLU A 191 0.04 -11.68 0.70
C GLU A 191 -1.19 -10.78 0.54
N ALA A 192 -2.32 -11.36 0.16
CA ALA A 192 -3.59 -10.64 0.06
C ALA A 192 -4.54 -11.06 1.18
N SER A 193 -5.19 -10.09 1.81
CA SER A 193 -6.28 -10.38 2.76
C SER A 193 -7.49 -11.00 2.06
N GLN A 194 -8.41 -11.57 2.84
CA GLN A 194 -9.79 -11.73 2.37
C GLN A 194 -10.38 -10.36 2.04
N PRO A 195 -11.33 -10.27 1.08
CA PRO A 195 -12.01 -9.02 0.81
C PRO A 195 -12.71 -8.46 2.06
N VAL A 196 -12.56 -7.17 2.29
CA VAL A 196 -13.24 -6.44 3.37
C VAL A 196 -14.62 -6.04 2.85
N TRP A 197 -15.60 -6.95 2.95
CA TRP A 197 -16.94 -6.79 2.40
C TRP A 197 -17.74 -5.68 3.08
N LEU A 198 -17.46 -5.40 4.36
CA LEU A 198 -18.10 -4.32 5.11
C LEU A 198 -17.55 -2.93 4.75
N ASN A 199 -16.57 -2.86 3.87
CA ASN A 199 -16.15 -1.63 3.22
C ASN A 199 -16.94 -1.43 1.93
N LEU A 200 -17.39 -0.21 1.65
CA LEU A 200 -18.16 0.09 0.45
C LEU A 200 -17.44 1.17 -0.37
N PRO A 201 -16.94 0.84 -1.58
CA PRO A 201 -16.93 -0.50 -2.19
C PRO A 201 -16.03 -1.48 -1.44
N PRO A 202 -16.22 -2.82 -1.61
CA PRO A 202 -15.34 -3.81 -1.01
C PRO A 202 -13.88 -3.60 -1.39
N ALA A 203 -12.98 -3.76 -0.41
CA ALA A 203 -11.56 -3.54 -0.61
C ALA A 203 -10.75 -4.77 -0.20
N ARG A 204 -9.51 -4.85 -0.64
CA ARG A 204 -8.55 -5.87 -0.26
C ARG A 204 -7.27 -5.22 0.22
N VAL A 205 -6.69 -5.76 1.29
CA VAL A 205 -5.40 -5.33 1.82
C VAL A 205 -4.31 -6.27 1.28
N TRP A 206 -3.22 -5.68 0.85
CA TRP A 206 -2.01 -6.36 0.41
C TRP A 206 -0.88 -6.06 1.38
N CYS A 207 -0.18 -7.10 1.79
CA CYS A 207 1.02 -6.99 2.61
C CYS A 207 2.21 -7.49 1.81
N TYR A 208 3.22 -6.65 1.67
CA TYR A 208 4.46 -6.96 0.97
C TYR A 208 5.60 -6.99 1.99
N ARG A 209 6.45 -8.00 1.89
CA ARG A 209 7.65 -8.12 2.72
C ARG A 209 8.86 -8.23 1.83
N PRO A 210 9.98 -7.55 2.14
CA PRO A 210 11.24 -7.82 1.47
C PRO A 210 11.52 -9.31 1.52
N ALA A 211 11.84 -9.93 0.39
CA ALA A 211 12.32 -11.29 0.43
C ALA A 211 13.72 -11.26 1.05
N SER A 212 13.93 -11.99 2.12
CA SER A 212 15.27 -12.21 2.67
C SER A 212 16.17 -12.68 1.54
N ALA A 213 17.35 -12.09 1.39
CA ALA A 213 18.35 -12.62 0.45
C ALA A 213 18.50 -14.12 0.73
N PRO A 214 18.50 -14.98 -0.31
CA PRO A 214 18.63 -16.40 -0.10
C PRO A 214 19.89 -16.62 0.73
N GLN A 215 19.70 -17.11 1.96
CA GLN A 215 20.86 -17.49 2.80
C GLN A 215 21.69 -18.50 1.98
N PRO A 216 23.00 -18.30 1.85
CA PRO A 216 23.84 -19.25 1.17
C PRO A 216 23.56 -20.63 1.81
N ARG A 217 23.07 -21.56 1.00
CA ARG A 217 22.79 -22.93 1.46
C ARG A 217 24.02 -23.37 2.23
N LYS A 218 23.88 -23.63 3.54
CA LYS A 218 24.94 -24.26 4.33
C LYS A 218 25.34 -25.51 3.55
N ALA A 219 26.53 -25.46 2.95
CA ALA A 219 27.07 -26.62 2.26
C ALA A 219 27.04 -27.76 3.27
N ASN A 220 26.28 -28.83 2.96
CA ASN A 220 26.21 -30.01 3.79
C ASN A 220 27.64 -30.54 3.97
N ALA A 221 28.19 -30.35 5.16
CA ALA A 221 29.48 -30.86 5.58
C ALA A 221 29.56 -32.43 5.58
N ALA A 222 28.44 -33.08 5.23
CA ALA A 222 28.32 -34.53 5.19
C ALA A 222 28.88 -35.21 3.94
N GLN A 223 29.32 -34.46 2.91
CA GLN A 223 29.85 -35.07 1.66
C GLN A 223 31.40 -35.11 1.58
N ARG A 224 32.13 -34.77 2.64
CA ARG A 224 33.60 -34.83 2.64
C ARG A 224 34.18 -36.07 3.34
N LEU A 225 33.36 -37.02 3.80
CA LEU A 225 33.84 -38.20 4.54
C LEU A 225 33.75 -39.54 3.77
N VAL A 226 33.54 -39.51 2.46
CA VAL A 226 33.61 -40.72 1.64
C VAL A 226 34.55 -40.48 0.46
N ARG A 227 35.84 -40.29 0.74
CA ARG A 227 36.96 -40.50 -0.18
C ARG A 227 38.27 -40.48 0.64
N ASN A 228 38.56 -41.57 1.30
CA ASN A 228 39.88 -42.06 1.58
C ASN A 228 39.78 -43.58 1.62
#